data_f0a10555a54c4540804946bb3a11a4bd
#
_entry.id   f0a10555a54c4540804946bb3a11a4bd
#
_cell.length_a   1.000
_cell.length_b   1.000
_cell.length_c   1.000
_cell.angle_alpha   90.00
_cell.angle_beta   90.00
_cell.angle_gamma   90.00
#
_symmetry.space_group_name_H-M   'P 1'
#
loop_
_entity.id
_entity.type
_entity.pdbx_description
1 polymer ?
#
loop_
_entity_poly.entity_id
_entity_poly.type
_entity_poly.pdbx_seq_one_letter_code
_entity_poly.pdbx_strand_id
1 'polypeptide(L)'
;MNNLKKVGLTALGTALVASSAQAADFSMSATSSITLAGADNGNKGNGWSMSDSISFSASGEMDNGFTVTHSIELDGGAGVGFNAIAIDTGDMGKLTFVGGSSTSVIGAWDDLTPTANEEAQGVGYAGTPAGAANGSAITHSIFVYDYTIMDGLALKAGYVPSGTANVDGSLDYGIHYTGIEGLDVYAAMGENNDAANAADVSMMMVKYTAGALSVGYQVNETDFGTGTADEDFTAVGVSYAISDDLSVSFNSSTIDYEATAKDDQEATAVSFSHTSGGMTISGSYGSMDNVAGSSTVDNSAYEINFKFAF
;
A
#
# COMPACT_ATOMS: atom_id res chain seq x y z
N MET A 1 11.08 -18.81 43.18
CA MET A 1 9.82 -18.78 42.38
C MET A 1 8.76 -19.61 43.10
N ASN A 2 7.63 -19.01 43.47
CA ASN A 2 6.54 -19.71 44.20
C ASN A 2 5.98 -20.85 43.34
N ASN A 3 5.70 -21.98 43.95
CA ASN A 3 5.11 -23.16 43.27
C ASN A 3 3.81 -22.83 42.49
N LEU A 4 3.01 -21.88 42.98
CA LEU A 4 1.84 -21.38 42.28
C LEU A 4 2.15 -20.71 40.92
N LYS A 5 3.26 -19.99 40.79
CA LYS A 5 3.71 -19.40 39.51
C LYS A 5 4.17 -20.49 38.52
N LYS A 6 4.80 -21.55 39.03
CA LYS A 6 5.19 -22.69 38.18
C LYS A 6 3.99 -23.45 37.66
N VAL A 7 2.98 -23.66 38.50
CA VAL A 7 1.72 -24.35 38.12
C VAL A 7 0.94 -23.50 37.12
N GLY A 8 0.88 -22.17 37.30
CA GLY A 8 0.21 -21.27 36.38
C GLY A 8 0.89 -21.22 35.00
N LEU A 9 2.24 -21.17 34.93
CA LEU A 9 2.97 -21.22 33.68
C LEU A 9 2.82 -22.56 32.95
N THR A 10 2.81 -23.67 33.72
CA THR A 10 2.63 -25.02 33.14
C THR A 10 1.21 -25.22 32.63
N ALA A 11 0.19 -24.74 33.35
CA ALA A 11 -1.20 -24.79 32.91
C ALA A 11 -1.46 -23.94 31.66
N LEU A 12 -0.85 -22.74 31.57
CA LEU A 12 -0.95 -21.89 30.39
C LEU A 12 -0.19 -22.50 29.19
N GLY A 13 1.00 -23.06 29.42
CA GLY A 13 1.75 -23.78 28.39
C GLY A 13 1.02 -25.03 27.90
N THR A 14 0.35 -25.79 28.79
CA THR A 14 -0.42 -26.98 28.44
C THR A 14 -1.73 -26.60 27.72
N ALA A 15 -2.38 -25.49 28.10
CA ALA A 15 -3.55 -24.98 27.40
C ALA A 15 -3.22 -24.49 25.97
N LEU A 16 -2.07 -23.84 25.77
CA LEU A 16 -1.55 -23.49 24.45
C LEU A 16 -1.24 -24.72 23.58
N VAL A 17 -0.64 -25.76 24.18
CA VAL A 17 -0.32 -27.01 23.48
C VAL A 17 -1.58 -27.86 23.23
N ALA A 18 -2.58 -27.82 24.13
CA ALA A 18 -3.84 -28.56 23.95
C ALA A 18 -4.78 -27.93 22.92
N SER A 19 -4.67 -26.62 22.68
CA SER A 19 -5.40 -25.94 21.59
C SER A 19 -4.74 -26.12 20.24
N SER A 20 -3.50 -26.61 20.19
CA SER A 20 -2.72 -26.89 18.97
C SER A 20 -2.89 -28.33 18.45
N ALA A 21 -4.00 -29.01 18.73
CA ALA A 21 -4.32 -30.30 18.12
C ALA A 21 -4.56 -30.22 16.59
N GLN A 22 -4.66 -29.00 16.04
CA GLN A 22 -4.40 -28.65 14.66
C GLN A 22 -3.14 -27.79 14.65
N ALA A 23 -2.08 -28.26 14.02
CA ALA A 23 -0.82 -27.54 13.96
C ALA A 23 -1.05 -26.17 13.31
N ALA A 24 -1.15 -25.13 14.13
CA ALA A 24 -1.17 -23.77 13.63
C ALA A 24 0.21 -23.47 13.06
N ASP A 25 0.27 -23.15 11.78
CA ASP A 25 1.50 -22.65 11.18
C ASP A 25 1.76 -21.25 11.73
N PHE A 26 2.94 -21.07 12.33
CA PHE A 26 3.38 -19.79 12.85
C PHE A 26 4.61 -19.31 12.08
N SER A 27 4.57 -18.08 11.63
CA SER A 27 5.71 -17.42 10.97
C SER A 27 5.99 -16.07 11.61
N MET A 28 7.23 -15.65 11.53
CA MET A 28 7.72 -14.35 11.96
C MET A 28 8.71 -13.85 10.93
N SER A 29 8.64 -12.56 10.62
CA SER A 29 9.62 -11.86 9.81
C SER A 29 9.90 -10.48 10.42
N ALA A 30 11.05 -9.92 10.11
CA ALA A 30 11.41 -8.58 10.55
C ALA A 30 12.07 -7.81 9.40
N THR A 31 11.84 -6.51 9.35
CA THR A 31 12.56 -5.59 8.48
C THR A 31 13.06 -4.40 9.26
N SER A 32 14.20 -3.86 8.85
CA SER A 32 14.70 -2.57 9.35
C SER A 32 15.26 -1.78 8.20
N SER A 33 15.03 -0.47 8.19
CA SER A 33 15.62 0.41 7.19
C SER A 33 16.25 1.64 7.83
N ILE A 34 17.30 2.12 7.20
CA ILE A 34 17.92 3.42 7.48
C ILE A 34 17.72 4.24 6.19
N THR A 35 17.13 5.42 6.33
CA THR A 35 16.86 6.34 5.21
C THR A 35 17.65 7.62 5.41
N LEU A 36 18.30 8.08 4.34
CA LEU A 36 18.81 9.43 4.20
C LEU A 36 17.95 10.16 3.17
N ALA A 37 17.26 11.21 3.57
CA ALA A 37 16.42 12.01 2.68
C ALA A 37 16.74 13.51 2.82
N GLY A 38 16.47 14.26 1.74
CA GLY A 38 16.56 15.72 1.72
C GLY A 38 15.68 16.30 0.62
N ALA A 39 15.19 17.52 0.86
CA ALA A 39 14.37 18.26 -0.08
C ALA A 39 14.73 19.76 -0.05
N ASP A 40 14.56 20.45 -1.18
CA ASP A 40 14.93 21.87 -1.30
C ASP A 40 14.05 22.77 -0.41
N ASN A 41 12.77 22.47 -0.33
CA ASN A 41 11.80 23.17 0.53
C ASN A 41 11.62 22.51 1.90
N GLY A 42 12.40 21.46 2.17
CA GLY A 42 12.32 20.69 3.40
C GLY A 42 13.08 21.32 4.56
N ASN A 43 12.85 20.73 5.73
CA ASN A 43 13.63 21.06 6.92
C ASN A 43 15.09 20.65 6.68
N LYS A 44 16.02 21.60 6.61
CA LYS A 44 17.45 21.34 6.39
C LYS A 44 18.14 20.77 7.64
N GLY A 45 17.42 19.95 8.40
CA GLY A 45 17.91 19.28 9.59
C GLY A 45 18.69 17.99 9.30
N ASN A 46 18.68 17.08 10.25
CA ASN A 46 19.24 15.75 10.10
C ASN A 46 18.34 14.90 9.18
N GLY A 47 18.81 14.59 7.97
CA GLY A 47 18.07 13.80 6.98
C GLY A 47 18.04 12.29 7.25
N TRP A 48 18.66 11.81 8.33
CA TRP A 48 18.68 10.40 8.67
C TRP A 48 17.44 10.02 9.50
N SER A 49 16.82 8.95 9.13
CA SER A 49 15.73 8.31 9.87
C SER A 49 15.92 6.79 9.87
N MET A 50 15.16 6.12 10.72
CA MET A 50 15.11 4.67 10.81
C MET A 50 13.67 4.23 10.94
N SER A 51 13.31 3.15 10.23
CA SER A 51 12.07 2.43 10.46
C SER A 51 12.34 0.94 10.65
N ASP A 52 11.49 0.28 11.42
CA ASP A 52 11.57 -1.14 11.69
C ASP A 52 10.16 -1.71 11.84
N SER A 53 9.99 -2.97 11.44
CA SER A 53 8.76 -3.71 11.70
C SER A 53 9.05 -5.18 12.02
N ILE A 54 8.16 -5.77 12.83
CA ILE A 54 8.13 -7.20 13.11
C ILE A 54 6.72 -7.70 12.84
N SER A 55 6.59 -8.62 11.91
CA SER A 55 5.32 -9.24 11.54
C SER A 55 5.24 -10.66 12.10
N PHE A 56 4.09 -10.98 12.66
CA PHE A 56 3.71 -12.32 13.11
C PHE A 56 2.48 -12.78 12.34
N SER A 57 2.47 -14.05 11.92
CA SER A 57 1.31 -14.68 11.34
C SER A 57 1.09 -16.05 11.94
N ALA A 58 -0.16 -16.38 12.22
CA ALA A 58 -0.58 -17.71 12.66
C ALA A 58 -1.78 -18.15 11.85
N SER A 59 -1.74 -19.37 11.30
CA SER A 59 -2.86 -19.91 10.53
C SER A 59 -3.24 -21.32 11.02
N GLY A 60 -4.51 -21.66 10.86
CA GLY A 60 -5.06 -22.97 11.22
C GLY A 60 -6.26 -23.31 10.33
N GLU A 61 -6.43 -24.60 10.09
CA GLU A 61 -7.58 -25.13 9.36
C GLU A 61 -8.74 -25.39 10.32
N MET A 62 -9.95 -25.01 9.91
CA MET A 62 -11.19 -25.30 10.61
C MET A 62 -11.77 -26.65 10.18
N ASP A 63 -12.64 -27.24 10.99
CA ASP A 63 -13.29 -28.54 10.70
C ASP A 63 -14.05 -28.59 9.36
N ASN A 64 -14.46 -27.43 8.83
CA ASN A 64 -15.12 -27.29 7.54
C ASN A 64 -14.15 -27.11 6.36
N GLY A 65 -12.82 -27.18 6.57
CA GLY A 65 -11.79 -27.02 5.56
C GLY A 65 -11.42 -25.57 5.27
N PHE A 66 -11.98 -24.58 5.98
CA PHE A 66 -11.58 -23.19 5.83
C PHE A 66 -10.27 -22.94 6.59
N THR A 67 -9.41 -22.10 6.03
CA THR A 67 -8.21 -21.65 6.71
C THR A 67 -8.44 -20.27 7.33
N VAL A 68 -8.16 -20.14 8.63
CA VAL A 68 -8.15 -18.86 9.33
C VAL A 68 -6.73 -18.43 9.59
N THR A 69 -6.39 -17.20 9.20
CA THR A 69 -5.09 -16.59 9.44
C THR A 69 -5.25 -15.31 10.25
N HIS A 70 -4.48 -15.18 11.32
CA HIS A 70 -4.32 -13.93 12.05
C HIS A 70 -2.92 -13.37 11.77
N SER A 71 -2.85 -12.11 11.40
CA SER A 71 -1.60 -11.38 11.18
C SER A 71 -1.55 -10.12 12.03
N ILE A 72 -0.39 -9.82 12.57
CA ILE A 72 -0.11 -8.61 13.34
C ILE A 72 1.27 -8.08 12.98
N GLU A 73 1.39 -6.78 12.80
CA GLU A 73 2.66 -6.08 12.63
C GLU A 73 2.86 -5.09 13.76
N LEU A 74 4.05 -5.14 14.34
CA LEU A 74 4.55 -4.14 15.28
C LEU A 74 5.47 -3.20 14.50
N ASP A 75 5.13 -1.92 14.45
CA ASP A 75 5.83 -0.91 13.69
C ASP A 75 6.34 0.21 14.62
N GLY A 76 7.56 0.72 14.31
CA GLY A 76 8.09 1.95 14.90
C GLY A 76 8.20 2.01 16.42
N GLY A 77 8.53 0.90 17.06
CA GLY A 77 8.95 0.94 18.48
C GLY A 77 7.84 0.81 19.53
N ALA A 78 6.63 0.38 19.23
CA ALA A 78 5.62 -0.14 20.17
C ALA A 78 4.15 -0.01 19.66
N GLY A 79 3.93 0.50 18.47
CA GLY A 79 2.59 0.60 17.88
C GLY A 79 2.20 -0.70 17.17
N VAL A 80 0.91 -1.05 17.17
CA VAL A 80 0.38 -2.01 16.22
C VAL A 80 0.14 -1.25 14.92
N GLY A 81 0.99 -1.46 13.92
CA GLY A 81 0.87 -0.87 12.59
C GLY A 81 -0.24 -1.53 11.79
N PHE A 82 -0.34 -2.86 11.86
CA PHE A 82 -1.32 -3.64 11.13
C PHE A 82 -1.81 -4.81 11.99
N ASN A 83 -3.10 -5.13 11.89
CA ASN A 83 -3.66 -6.39 12.38
C ASN A 83 -4.84 -6.82 11.52
N ALA A 84 -4.93 -8.12 11.22
CA ALA A 84 -5.98 -8.67 10.38
C ALA A 84 -6.35 -10.10 10.75
N ILE A 85 -7.59 -10.46 10.47
CA ILE A 85 -8.07 -11.84 10.45
C ILE A 85 -8.60 -12.13 9.06
N ALA A 86 -8.03 -13.14 8.39
CA ALA A 86 -8.48 -13.63 7.10
C ALA A 86 -9.13 -15.00 7.24
N ILE A 87 -10.21 -15.22 6.53
CA ILE A 87 -10.90 -16.52 6.38
C ILE A 87 -10.84 -16.87 4.89
N ASP A 88 -10.01 -17.85 4.56
CA ASP A 88 -9.92 -18.41 3.22
C ASP A 88 -10.87 -19.60 3.13
N THR A 89 -11.83 -19.51 2.22
CA THR A 89 -12.87 -20.50 2.02
C THR A 89 -12.62 -21.39 0.80
N GLY A 90 -11.45 -21.25 0.17
CA GLY A 90 -11.10 -21.92 -1.08
C GLY A 90 -11.88 -21.32 -2.26
N ASP A 91 -12.70 -22.15 -2.91
CA ASP A 91 -13.43 -21.78 -4.14
C ASP A 91 -14.41 -20.60 -3.97
N MET A 92 -14.79 -20.24 -2.73
CA MET A 92 -15.66 -19.09 -2.46
C MET A 92 -14.90 -17.81 -2.15
N GLY A 93 -13.55 -17.81 -2.25
CA GLY A 93 -12.71 -16.66 -2.02
C GLY A 93 -12.28 -16.45 -0.58
N LYS A 94 -11.64 -15.30 -0.31
CA LYS A 94 -11.06 -14.94 0.97
C LYS A 94 -11.67 -13.65 1.50
N LEU A 95 -12.19 -13.70 2.72
CA LEU A 95 -12.66 -12.53 3.44
C LEU A 95 -11.63 -12.15 4.51
N THR A 96 -11.17 -10.91 4.49
CA THR A 96 -10.25 -10.36 5.47
C THR A 96 -10.91 -9.19 6.20
N PHE A 97 -10.83 -9.19 7.53
CA PHE A 97 -11.13 -8.02 8.35
C PHE A 97 -9.82 -7.43 8.85
N VAL A 98 -9.59 -6.15 8.58
CA VAL A 98 -8.40 -5.41 9.02
C VAL A 98 -8.80 -4.42 10.09
N GLY A 99 -8.21 -4.55 11.26
CA GLY A 99 -8.51 -3.70 12.42
C GLY A 99 -7.55 -2.54 12.63
N GLY A 100 -6.38 -2.58 11.98
CA GLY A 100 -5.35 -1.53 12.01
C GLY A 100 -5.33 -0.69 10.74
N SER A 101 -4.18 -0.08 10.46
CA SER A 101 -3.98 0.67 9.21
C SER A 101 -4.14 -0.24 8.00
N SER A 102 -4.99 0.16 7.08
CA SER A 102 -5.23 -0.56 5.83
C SER A 102 -5.67 0.42 4.75
N THR A 103 -5.53 0.00 3.52
CA THR A 103 -6.07 0.69 2.36
C THR A 103 -7.22 -0.10 1.77
N SER A 104 -8.15 0.59 1.14
CA SER A 104 -9.20 0.02 0.31
C SER A 104 -8.64 -0.62 -0.98
N VAL A 105 -9.48 -1.04 -1.91
CA VAL A 105 -9.04 -1.59 -3.19
C VAL A 105 -8.33 -0.52 -4.01
N ILE A 106 -8.92 0.66 -4.15
CA ILE A 106 -8.33 1.77 -4.92
C ILE A 106 -7.06 2.25 -4.25
N GLY A 107 -7.06 2.49 -2.93
CA GLY A 107 -5.86 2.90 -2.21
C GLY A 107 -4.74 1.85 -2.17
N ALA A 108 -5.00 0.61 -2.57
CA ALA A 108 -3.98 -0.41 -2.78
C ALA A 108 -3.47 -0.47 -4.23
N TRP A 109 -4.16 0.20 -5.16
CA TRP A 109 -3.87 0.16 -6.59
C TRP A 109 -3.61 1.54 -7.21
N ASP A 110 -3.59 2.60 -6.40
CA ASP A 110 -3.47 3.99 -6.86
C ASP A 110 -2.05 4.40 -7.31
N ASP A 111 -1.03 3.58 -7.04
CA ASP A 111 0.38 3.85 -7.33
C ASP A 111 1.15 2.60 -7.82
N LEU A 112 0.67 1.95 -8.87
CA LEU A 112 1.24 0.69 -9.38
C LEU A 112 2.13 0.84 -10.62
N THR A 113 2.52 2.06 -11.00
CA THR A 113 3.42 2.22 -12.14
C THR A 113 4.81 1.63 -11.88
N PRO A 114 5.44 1.00 -12.88
CA PRO A 114 6.73 0.35 -12.68
C PRO A 114 7.80 1.30 -12.15
N THR A 115 8.35 0.99 -10.97
CA THR A 115 9.45 1.74 -10.35
C THR A 115 10.51 0.82 -9.77
N ALA A 116 11.72 1.34 -9.56
CA ALA A 116 12.79 0.63 -8.85
C ALA A 116 12.80 0.93 -7.35
N ASN A 117 12.24 2.07 -6.90
CA ASN A 117 12.11 2.45 -5.50
C ASN A 117 10.81 3.23 -5.28
N GLU A 118 10.75 4.53 -5.53
CA GLU A 118 9.58 5.38 -5.36
C GLU A 118 9.05 5.88 -6.71
N GLU A 119 7.75 6.05 -6.83
CA GLU A 119 7.09 6.77 -7.91
C GLU A 119 7.41 8.28 -7.83
N ALA A 120 7.15 9.00 -8.92
CA ALA A 120 7.49 10.42 -9.00
C ALA A 120 6.87 11.25 -7.87
N GLN A 121 5.64 10.99 -7.51
CA GLN A 121 4.92 11.69 -6.44
C GLN A 121 5.35 11.27 -5.02
N GLY A 122 6.01 10.12 -4.86
CA GLY A 122 6.42 9.57 -3.56
C GLY A 122 7.76 10.07 -3.04
N VAL A 123 8.61 10.65 -3.88
CA VAL A 123 9.99 10.99 -3.51
C VAL A 123 10.06 12.11 -2.50
N GLY A 124 10.10 11.78 -1.20
CA GLY A 124 10.55 12.63 -0.08
C GLY A 124 10.07 14.08 -0.03
N TYR A 125 8.99 14.46 -0.71
CA TYR A 125 8.51 15.84 -0.75
C TYR A 125 7.83 16.23 0.55
N ALA A 126 8.38 17.20 1.28
CA ALA A 126 7.74 17.73 2.48
C ALA A 126 6.43 18.45 2.13
N GLY A 127 5.32 17.96 2.66
CA GLY A 127 4.01 18.59 2.50
C GLY A 127 3.34 18.35 1.15
N THR A 128 3.70 17.28 0.46
CA THR A 128 3.09 16.87 -0.80
C THR A 128 1.67 16.34 -0.55
N PRO A 129 0.67 16.81 -1.28
CA PRO A 129 -0.54 16.06 -1.40
C PRO A 129 -0.19 14.75 -2.07
N ALA A 130 -0.64 13.65 -1.51
CA ALA A 130 -0.62 12.40 -2.23
C ALA A 130 -1.35 12.65 -3.55
N GLY A 131 -0.66 12.45 -4.65
CA GLY A 131 -1.32 12.44 -5.93
C GLY A 131 -2.24 11.25 -5.96
N ALA A 132 -3.34 11.42 -6.61
CA ALA A 132 -4.25 10.37 -6.97
C ALA A 132 -5.40 10.09 -6.04
N ALA A 133 -6.47 9.83 -6.67
CA ALA A 133 -7.71 9.31 -6.17
C ALA A 133 -7.48 8.42 -4.95
N ASN A 134 -7.45 9.03 -3.80
CA ASN A 134 -7.47 8.31 -2.56
C ASN A 134 -8.86 7.70 -2.42
N GLY A 135 -9.05 6.54 -3.02
CA GLY A 135 -10.17 5.71 -2.64
C GLY A 135 -10.13 5.58 -1.13
N SER A 136 -11.15 6.03 -0.50
CA SER A 136 -11.36 6.04 0.93
C SER A 136 -10.08 5.92 1.76
N ALA A 137 -9.52 7.01 2.19
CA ALA A 137 -8.47 7.06 3.20
C ALA A 137 -8.95 6.52 4.57
N ILE A 138 -9.77 5.47 4.58
CA ILE A 138 -10.33 4.92 5.79
C ILE A 138 -9.37 3.84 6.28
N THR A 139 -8.78 4.12 7.39
CA THR A 139 -7.62 3.46 7.94
C THR A 139 -7.96 2.34 8.94
N HIS A 140 -9.24 2.10 9.25
CA HIS A 140 -9.62 1.14 10.29
C HIS A 140 -10.90 0.40 9.95
N SER A 141 -10.99 -0.86 10.39
CA SER A 141 -12.21 -1.66 10.34
C SER A 141 -12.75 -1.93 8.94
N ILE A 142 -11.84 -2.21 8.00
CA ILE A 142 -12.20 -2.55 6.62
C ILE A 142 -12.41 -4.06 6.45
N PHE A 143 -13.47 -4.42 5.73
CA PHE A 143 -13.66 -5.76 5.18
C PHE A 143 -13.14 -5.78 3.74
N VAL A 144 -12.25 -6.71 3.44
CA VAL A 144 -11.72 -6.93 2.08
C VAL A 144 -12.09 -8.32 1.63
N TYR A 145 -12.65 -8.44 0.45
CA TYR A 145 -13.00 -9.71 -0.19
C TYR A 145 -12.22 -9.89 -1.47
N ASP A 146 -11.46 -10.99 -1.55
CA ASP A 146 -10.69 -11.40 -2.72
C ASP A 146 -11.35 -12.63 -3.33
N TYR A 147 -11.60 -12.61 -4.64
CA TYR A 147 -12.22 -13.72 -5.35
C TYR A 147 -11.59 -13.93 -6.75
N THR A 148 -11.17 -15.16 -7.04
CA THR A 148 -10.71 -15.55 -8.38
C THR A 148 -11.90 -15.93 -9.22
N ILE A 149 -12.25 -15.12 -10.22
CA ILE A 149 -13.37 -15.37 -11.13
C ILE A 149 -13.03 -16.52 -12.09
N MET A 150 -11.84 -16.48 -12.64
CA MET A 150 -11.24 -17.50 -13.50
C MET A 150 -9.73 -17.32 -13.52
N ASP A 151 -9.03 -18.27 -14.13
CA ASP A 151 -7.57 -18.13 -14.31
C ASP A 151 -7.22 -16.82 -15.03
N GLY A 152 -6.34 -16.04 -14.42
CA GLY A 152 -5.94 -14.72 -14.89
C GLY A 152 -6.97 -13.60 -14.68
N LEU A 153 -8.07 -13.79 -13.94
CA LEU A 153 -9.03 -12.75 -13.62
C LEU A 153 -9.50 -12.84 -12.17
N ALA A 154 -9.17 -11.83 -11.37
CA ALA A 154 -9.56 -11.70 -9.98
C ALA A 154 -10.45 -10.47 -9.74
N LEU A 155 -11.34 -10.59 -8.76
CA LEU A 155 -12.14 -9.51 -8.18
C LEU A 155 -11.59 -9.19 -6.79
N LYS A 156 -11.57 -7.92 -6.43
CA LYS A 156 -11.35 -7.44 -5.07
C LYS A 156 -12.42 -6.42 -4.71
N ALA A 157 -12.94 -6.48 -3.49
CA ALA A 157 -13.91 -5.50 -2.96
C ALA A 157 -13.54 -5.11 -1.53
N GLY A 158 -13.67 -3.85 -1.20
CA GLY A 158 -13.41 -3.27 0.11
C GLY A 158 -14.67 -2.59 0.66
N TYR A 159 -15.01 -2.83 1.91
CA TYR A 159 -16.12 -2.17 2.58
C TYR A 159 -15.69 -1.64 3.94
N VAL A 160 -15.91 -0.38 4.17
CA VAL A 160 -15.65 0.28 5.45
C VAL A 160 -16.97 0.74 6.05
N PRO A 161 -17.38 0.14 7.18
CA PRO A 161 -18.55 0.58 7.90
C PRO A 161 -18.40 2.02 8.39
N SER A 162 -19.44 2.83 8.25
CA SER A 162 -19.41 4.18 8.82
C SER A 162 -19.27 4.15 10.35
N GLY A 163 -18.36 4.95 10.87
CA GLY A 163 -18.22 5.22 12.31
C GLY A 163 -19.11 6.36 12.82
N THR A 164 -19.82 7.07 11.92
CA THR A 164 -20.61 8.25 12.24
C THR A 164 -22.09 8.01 11.96
N ALA A 165 -22.95 8.41 12.85
CA ALA A 165 -24.40 8.27 12.66
C ALA A 165 -24.91 9.13 11.49
N ASN A 166 -25.73 8.56 10.61
CA ASN A 166 -26.28 9.15 9.39
C ASN A 166 -25.24 9.46 8.27
N VAL A 167 -24.10 8.80 8.29
CA VAL A 167 -23.14 8.76 7.18
C VAL A 167 -23.10 7.33 6.68
N ASP A 168 -23.16 7.13 5.38
CA ASP A 168 -23.07 5.80 4.77
C ASP A 168 -21.64 5.25 4.88
N GLY A 169 -21.48 3.94 4.82
CA GLY A 169 -20.17 3.30 4.73
C GLY A 169 -19.55 3.50 3.34
N SER A 170 -18.24 3.43 3.24
CA SER A 170 -17.52 3.51 1.96
C SER A 170 -17.35 2.13 1.35
N LEU A 171 -17.44 2.04 0.04
CA LEU A 171 -17.32 0.81 -0.74
C LEU A 171 -16.48 1.06 -1.98
N ASP A 172 -15.51 0.20 -2.23
CA ASP A 172 -14.81 0.16 -3.50
C ASP A 172 -14.65 -1.28 -4.01
N TYR A 173 -14.48 -1.45 -5.30
CA TYR A 173 -14.27 -2.75 -5.91
C TYR A 173 -13.54 -2.61 -7.24
N GLY A 174 -12.83 -3.67 -7.60
CA GLY A 174 -12.06 -3.67 -8.84
C GLY A 174 -11.74 -5.07 -9.32
N ILE A 175 -11.20 -5.12 -10.52
CA ILE A 175 -10.72 -6.33 -11.17
C ILE A 175 -9.23 -6.21 -11.50
N HIS A 176 -8.54 -7.32 -11.39
CA HIS A 176 -7.15 -7.50 -11.83
C HIS A 176 -7.10 -8.62 -12.86
N TYR A 177 -6.59 -8.29 -14.05
CA TYR A 177 -6.46 -9.24 -15.15
C TYR A 177 -5.00 -9.50 -15.50
N THR A 178 -4.61 -10.79 -15.53
CA THR A 178 -3.26 -11.29 -15.84
C THR A 178 -3.27 -12.41 -16.87
N GLY A 179 -4.37 -12.58 -17.60
CA GLY A 179 -4.58 -13.69 -18.56
C GLY A 179 -3.70 -13.64 -19.82
N ILE A 180 -2.91 -12.60 -20.00
CA ILE A 180 -1.91 -12.47 -21.08
C ILE A 180 -0.53 -12.34 -20.44
N GLU A 181 0.42 -13.15 -20.90
CA GLU A 181 1.78 -13.14 -20.36
C GLU A 181 2.42 -11.74 -20.42
N GLY A 182 2.91 -11.28 -19.28
CA GLY A 182 3.52 -9.97 -19.09
C GLY A 182 2.54 -8.81 -18.98
N LEU A 183 1.23 -9.00 -19.17
CA LEU A 183 0.23 -7.96 -19.06
C LEU A 183 -0.51 -8.02 -17.72
N ASP A 184 -0.50 -6.91 -16.98
CA ASP A 184 -1.35 -6.66 -15.82
C ASP A 184 -2.30 -5.51 -16.14
N VAL A 185 -3.59 -5.69 -15.90
CA VAL A 185 -4.61 -4.64 -16.03
C VAL A 185 -5.42 -4.56 -14.74
N TYR A 186 -5.48 -3.39 -14.17
CA TYR A 186 -6.30 -3.08 -12.99
C TYR A 186 -7.36 -2.07 -13.38
N ALA A 187 -8.56 -2.25 -12.88
CA ALA A 187 -9.63 -1.25 -12.97
C ALA A 187 -10.46 -1.32 -11.70
N ALA A 188 -10.70 -0.19 -11.07
CA ALA A 188 -11.49 -0.11 -9.85
C ALA A 188 -12.33 1.16 -9.81
N MET A 189 -13.39 1.12 -9.01
CA MET A 189 -14.22 2.28 -8.70
C MET A 189 -14.79 2.14 -7.30
N GLY A 190 -15.20 3.25 -6.70
CA GLY A 190 -15.78 3.25 -5.37
C GLY A 190 -16.32 4.60 -4.93
N GLU A 191 -16.93 4.59 -3.77
CA GLU A 191 -17.48 5.76 -3.08
C GLU A 191 -16.79 5.91 -1.73
N ASN A 192 -16.22 7.08 -1.49
CA ASN A 192 -15.79 7.49 -0.16
C ASN A 192 -16.88 8.37 0.46
N ASN A 193 -17.51 7.88 1.51
CA ASN A 193 -18.59 8.58 2.20
C ASN A 193 -18.15 9.25 3.53
N ASP A 194 -16.85 9.53 3.69
CA ASP A 194 -16.40 10.39 4.80
C ASP A 194 -17.02 11.78 4.62
N ALA A 195 -17.78 12.23 5.64
CA ALA A 195 -18.54 13.48 5.58
C ALA A 195 -17.68 14.73 5.30
N ALA A 196 -16.37 14.66 5.52
CA ALA A 196 -15.44 15.75 5.25
C ALA A 196 -14.89 15.74 3.81
N ASN A 197 -14.82 14.57 3.18
CA ASN A 197 -14.17 14.34 1.89
C ASN A 197 -14.93 13.30 1.04
N ALA A 198 -16.26 13.39 1.05
CA ALA A 198 -17.06 12.48 0.23
C ALA A 198 -16.71 12.65 -1.25
N ALA A 199 -16.39 11.54 -1.91
CA ALA A 199 -15.99 11.53 -3.32
C ALA A 199 -16.32 10.20 -3.98
N ASP A 200 -16.64 10.25 -5.25
CA ASP A 200 -16.60 9.10 -6.14
C ASP A 200 -15.18 8.98 -6.71
N VAL A 201 -14.66 7.76 -6.75
CA VAL A 201 -13.29 7.51 -7.17
C VAL A 201 -13.24 6.41 -8.22
N SER A 202 -12.39 6.56 -9.22
CA SER A 202 -12.12 5.52 -10.20
C SER A 202 -10.64 5.44 -10.53
N MET A 203 -10.18 4.26 -10.97
CA MET A 203 -8.82 4.08 -11.44
C MET A 203 -8.73 3.02 -12.54
N MET A 204 -7.77 3.20 -13.42
CA MET A 204 -7.32 2.19 -14.36
C MET A 204 -5.79 2.22 -14.49
N MET A 205 -5.18 1.05 -14.46
CA MET A 205 -3.75 0.89 -14.64
C MET A 205 -3.46 -0.27 -15.59
N VAL A 206 -2.55 -0.06 -16.53
CA VAL A 206 -2.04 -1.09 -17.44
C VAL A 206 -0.53 -1.15 -17.32
N LYS A 207 0.00 -2.34 -17.03
CA LYS A 207 1.43 -2.62 -17.00
C LYS A 207 1.76 -3.75 -17.96
N TYR A 208 2.84 -3.58 -18.71
CA TYR A 208 3.36 -4.62 -19.58
C TYR A 208 4.85 -4.85 -19.32
N THR A 209 5.20 -6.12 -19.08
CA THR A 209 6.58 -6.56 -18.82
C THR A 209 7.04 -7.47 -19.95
N ALA A 210 8.13 -7.09 -20.61
CA ALA A 210 8.77 -7.85 -21.68
C ALA A 210 10.25 -8.06 -21.34
N GLY A 211 10.59 -9.24 -20.85
CA GLY A 211 11.94 -9.55 -20.40
C GLY A 211 12.36 -8.64 -19.23
N ALA A 212 13.41 -7.86 -19.43
CA ALA A 212 13.93 -6.94 -18.41
C ALA A 212 13.21 -5.59 -18.34
N LEU A 213 12.34 -5.27 -19.30
CA LEU A 213 11.65 -3.98 -19.40
C LEU A 213 10.21 -4.10 -18.91
N SER A 214 9.80 -3.20 -18.02
CA SER A 214 8.40 -2.98 -17.64
C SER A 214 7.99 -1.54 -17.95
N VAL A 215 6.79 -1.37 -18.52
CA VAL A 215 6.17 -0.07 -18.77
C VAL A 215 4.77 -0.07 -18.19
N GLY A 216 4.32 1.04 -17.65
CA GLY A 216 2.99 1.17 -17.08
C GLY A 216 2.41 2.55 -17.31
N TYR A 217 1.09 2.59 -17.38
CA TYR A 217 0.28 3.81 -17.49
C TYR A 217 -0.91 3.69 -16.54
N GLN A 218 -1.14 4.72 -15.75
CA GLN A 218 -2.20 4.78 -14.76
C GLN A 218 -2.97 6.08 -14.90
N VAL A 219 -4.29 5.99 -14.71
CA VAL A 219 -5.19 7.13 -14.56
C VAL A 219 -6.07 6.88 -13.36
N ASN A 220 -6.26 7.91 -12.55
CA ASN A 220 -7.20 7.90 -11.43
C ASN A 220 -8.02 9.20 -11.50
N GLU A 221 -9.26 9.14 -11.08
CA GLU A 221 -10.22 10.25 -11.08
C GLU A 221 -10.87 10.33 -9.70
N THR A 222 -10.97 11.54 -9.17
CA THR A 222 -11.64 11.83 -7.90
C THR A 222 -12.65 12.93 -8.12
N ASP A 223 -13.94 12.58 -8.07
CA ASP A 223 -15.08 13.50 -8.18
C ASP A 223 -15.57 13.83 -6.75
N PHE A 224 -15.32 15.05 -6.31
CA PHE A 224 -15.74 15.53 -5.00
C PHE A 224 -17.15 16.09 -5.08
N GLY A 225 -18.09 15.49 -4.38
CA GLY A 225 -19.53 15.76 -4.50
C GLY A 225 -19.99 17.19 -4.26
N THR A 226 -19.29 18.02 -3.46
CA THR A 226 -19.62 19.45 -3.30
C THR A 226 -18.46 20.25 -2.68
N GLY A 227 -18.13 21.39 -3.31
CA GLY A 227 -17.28 22.43 -2.71
C GLY A 227 -15.78 22.24 -2.82
N THR A 228 -15.33 21.12 -3.32
CA THR A 228 -13.94 20.84 -3.71
C THR A 228 -13.95 20.58 -5.20
N ALA A 229 -12.98 21.06 -5.92
CA ALA A 229 -12.84 20.76 -7.36
C ALA A 229 -12.27 19.36 -7.54
N ASP A 230 -12.68 18.71 -8.61
CA ASP A 230 -12.27 17.36 -8.97
C ASP A 230 -10.78 17.32 -9.30
N GLU A 231 -10.20 16.14 -9.23
CA GLU A 231 -8.78 15.91 -9.46
C GLU A 231 -8.57 14.69 -10.35
N ASP A 232 -7.85 14.89 -11.47
CA ASP A 232 -7.44 13.83 -12.38
C ASP A 232 -5.95 13.55 -12.21
N PHE A 233 -5.61 12.29 -11.96
CA PHE A 233 -4.23 11.84 -11.87
C PHE A 233 -3.84 10.98 -13.07
N THR A 234 -2.67 11.25 -13.62
CA THR A 234 -2.06 10.45 -14.67
C THR A 234 -0.62 10.13 -14.32
N ALA A 235 -0.22 8.87 -14.48
CA ALA A 235 1.16 8.46 -14.25
C ALA A 235 1.69 7.52 -15.35
N VAL A 236 2.97 7.66 -15.65
CA VAL A 236 3.74 6.77 -16.52
C VAL A 236 4.97 6.30 -15.77
N GLY A 237 5.21 4.99 -15.78
CA GLY A 237 6.41 4.38 -15.20
C GLY A 237 7.11 3.48 -16.20
N VAL A 238 8.44 3.54 -16.19
CA VAL A 238 9.31 2.63 -16.94
C VAL A 238 10.39 2.12 -16.02
N SER A 239 10.52 0.81 -15.88
CA SER A 239 11.61 0.18 -15.12
C SER A 239 12.39 -0.81 -15.98
N TYR A 240 13.68 -0.95 -15.70
CA TYR A 240 14.56 -1.85 -16.41
C TYR A 240 15.47 -2.61 -15.43
N ALA A 241 15.40 -3.94 -15.47
CA ALA A 241 16.30 -4.80 -14.73
C ALA A 241 17.64 -4.91 -15.49
N ILE A 242 18.68 -4.24 -15.01
CA ILE A 242 20.04 -4.28 -15.58
C ILE A 242 20.65 -5.67 -15.33
N SER A 243 20.36 -6.24 -14.16
CA SER A 243 20.71 -7.60 -13.77
C SER A 243 19.67 -8.15 -12.79
N ASP A 244 19.85 -9.38 -12.33
CA ASP A 244 18.96 -9.99 -11.32
C ASP A 244 18.93 -9.20 -10.00
N ASP A 245 20.00 -8.45 -9.71
CA ASP A 245 20.16 -7.73 -8.46
C ASP A 245 20.04 -6.20 -8.60
N LEU A 246 20.01 -5.65 -9.82
CA LEU A 246 20.05 -4.21 -10.08
C LEU A 246 18.96 -3.78 -11.04
N SER A 247 18.13 -2.83 -10.62
CA SER A 247 17.11 -2.18 -11.46
C SER A 247 17.21 -0.66 -11.40
N VAL A 248 16.69 -0.03 -12.44
CA VAL A 248 16.55 1.42 -12.56
C VAL A 248 15.17 1.75 -13.10
N SER A 249 14.65 2.94 -12.80
CA SER A 249 13.38 3.40 -13.33
C SER A 249 13.34 4.90 -13.58
N PHE A 250 12.36 5.28 -14.39
CA PHE A 250 11.91 6.65 -14.58
C PHE A 250 10.39 6.68 -14.46
N ASN A 251 9.88 7.64 -13.72
CA ASN A 251 8.45 7.87 -13.51
C ASN A 251 8.10 9.34 -13.76
N SER A 252 6.91 9.57 -14.27
CA SER A 252 6.32 10.90 -14.40
C SER A 252 4.85 10.83 -14.03
N SER A 253 4.35 11.83 -13.29
CA SER A 253 2.93 11.95 -12.96
C SER A 253 2.46 13.39 -13.03
N THR A 254 1.17 13.55 -13.27
CA THR A 254 0.47 14.84 -13.30
C THR A 254 -0.80 14.72 -12.48
N ILE A 255 -1.12 15.74 -11.69
CA ILE A 255 -2.44 15.97 -11.11
C ILE A 255 -3.01 17.20 -11.80
N ASP A 256 -4.09 17.03 -12.54
CA ASP A 256 -4.92 18.09 -13.07
C ASP A 256 -5.96 18.45 -12.00
N TYR A 257 -5.92 19.70 -11.55
CA TYR A 257 -6.88 20.24 -10.61
C TYR A 257 -7.95 21.02 -11.41
N GLU A 258 -9.19 20.61 -11.41
CA GLU A 258 -10.26 21.35 -12.06
C GLU A 258 -10.56 22.72 -11.42
N ALA A 259 -9.86 23.04 -10.33
CA ALA A 259 -9.96 24.34 -9.66
C ALA A 259 -9.27 25.43 -10.48
N THR A 260 -10.03 26.41 -10.96
CA THR A 260 -9.52 27.54 -11.77
C THR A 260 -8.38 28.38 -11.17
N ALA A 261 -8.09 28.21 -9.88
CA ALA A 261 -7.02 28.92 -9.17
C ALA A 261 -5.79 28.05 -8.91
N LYS A 262 -5.78 26.84 -9.41
CA LYS A 262 -4.64 25.90 -9.26
C LYS A 262 -4.04 25.62 -10.64
N ASP A 263 -2.74 25.44 -10.67
CA ASP A 263 -2.02 24.91 -11.83
C ASP A 263 -1.83 23.41 -11.65
N ASP A 264 -1.64 22.68 -12.75
CA ASP A 264 -1.39 21.24 -12.71
C ASP A 264 -0.09 20.96 -11.97
N GLN A 265 -0.12 20.00 -11.05
CA GLN A 265 1.08 19.51 -10.38
C GLN A 265 1.77 18.48 -11.27
N GLU A 266 3.02 18.72 -11.61
CA GLU A 266 3.82 17.79 -12.42
C GLU A 266 4.97 17.23 -11.58
N ALA A 267 5.17 15.91 -11.60
CA ALA A 267 6.28 15.26 -10.92
C ALA A 267 7.06 14.32 -11.83
N THR A 268 8.38 14.28 -11.64
CA THR A 268 9.27 13.32 -12.32
C THR A 268 10.28 12.74 -11.36
N ALA A 269 10.63 11.46 -11.51
CA ALA A 269 11.66 10.82 -10.69
C ALA A 269 12.49 9.81 -11.47
N VAL A 270 13.73 9.65 -11.03
CA VAL A 270 14.59 8.52 -11.37
C VAL A 270 14.92 7.75 -10.12
N SER A 271 14.90 6.42 -10.22
CA SER A 271 15.16 5.54 -9.08
C SER A 271 16.09 4.40 -9.46
N PHE A 272 16.73 3.83 -8.45
CA PHE A 272 17.48 2.59 -8.56
C PHE A 272 17.23 1.70 -7.35
N SER A 273 17.46 0.38 -7.52
CA SER A 273 17.47 -0.59 -6.44
C SER A 273 18.52 -1.66 -6.70
N HIS A 274 19.33 -1.97 -5.68
CA HIS A 274 20.33 -3.03 -5.72
C HIS A 274 20.20 -3.92 -4.50
N THR A 275 19.98 -5.22 -4.72
CA THR A 275 19.86 -6.22 -3.65
C THR A 275 21.08 -7.11 -3.61
N SER A 276 21.66 -7.31 -2.43
CA SER A 276 22.76 -8.23 -2.19
C SER A 276 22.54 -8.99 -0.88
N GLY A 277 22.21 -10.29 -1.00
CA GLY A 277 21.83 -11.10 0.15
C GLY A 277 20.58 -10.54 0.87
N GLY A 278 20.65 -10.36 2.17
CA GLY A 278 19.55 -9.81 2.98
C GLY A 278 19.48 -8.27 3.02
N MET A 279 20.26 -7.56 2.19
CA MET A 279 20.30 -6.10 2.15
C MET A 279 19.88 -5.57 0.77
N THR A 280 19.00 -4.56 0.77
CA THR A 280 18.67 -3.78 -0.44
C THR A 280 19.11 -2.33 -0.21
N ILE A 281 19.85 -1.78 -1.16
CA ILE A 281 20.15 -0.35 -1.26
C ILE A 281 19.33 0.20 -2.41
N SER A 282 18.47 1.17 -2.13
CA SER A 282 17.66 1.83 -3.15
C SER A 282 17.72 3.34 -2.97
N GLY A 283 17.35 4.07 -4.00
CA GLY A 283 17.27 5.51 -3.90
C GLY A 283 16.52 6.12 -5.06
N SER A 284 16.04 7.32 -4.83
CA SER A 284 15.27 8.11 -5.77
C SER A 284 15.72 9.57 -5.74
N TYR A 285 15.64 10.21 -6.87
CA TYR A 285 15.70 11.66 -7.00
C TYR A 285 14.54 12.13 -7.87
N GLY A 286 13.79 13.10 -7.39
CA GLY A 286 12.65 13.63 -8.11
C GLY A 286 12.51 15.15 -8.00
N SER A 287 11.72 15.70 -8.91
CA SER A 287 11.27 17.09 -8.90
C SER A 287 9.78 17.16 -9.07
N MET A 288 9.17 18.16 -8.47
CA MET A 288 7.75 18.44 -8.54
C MET A 288 7.56 19.94 -8.73
N ASP A 289 6.84 20.29 -9.78
CA ASP A 289 6.43 21.64 -10.10
C ASP A 289 5.00 21.86 -9.65
N ASN A 290 4.65 23.09 -9.27
CA ASN A 290 3.31 23.51 -8.83
C ASN A 290 2.76 22.66 -7.66
N VAL A 291 3.55 22.45 -6.63
CA VAL A 291 3.16 21.63 -5.47
C VAL A 291 1.79 22.05 -4.92
N ALA A 292 0.86 21.11 -4.82
CA ALA A 292 -0.54 21.32 -4.42
C ALA A 292 -1.33 22.29 -5.32
N GLY A 293 -0.92 22.43 -6.58
CA GLY A 293 -1.50 23.34 -7.54
C GLY A 293 -1.06 24.80 -7.37
N SER A 294 0.07 25.05 -6.69
CA SER A 294 0.59 26.40 -6.48
C SER A 294 1.70 26.71 -7.49
N SER A 295 1.44 27.62 -8.44
CA SER A 295 2.40 28.08 -9.46
C SER A 295 3.68 28.73 -8.93
N THR A 296 3.84 28.85 -7.63
CA THR A 296 5.00 29.47 -7.00
C THR A 296 5.77 28.53 -6.08
N VAL A 297 5.36 27.26 -6.01
CA VAL A 297 5.96 26.26 -5.12
C VAL A 297 6.43 25.06 -5.95
N ASP A 298 7.73 25.02 -6.20
CA ASP A 298 8.39 23.87 -6.78
C ASP A 298 9.28 23.21 -5.72
N ASN A 299 9.52 21.94 -5.86
CA ASN A 299 10.38 21.20 -4.94
C ASN A 299 11.21 20.15 -5.67
N SER A 300 12.37 19.82 -5.12
CA SER A 300 13.13 18.64 -5.49
C SER A 300 13.56 17.89 -4.24
N ALA A 301 13.63 16.57 -4.33
CA ALA A 301 13.99 15.74 -3.22
C ALA A 301 14.82 14.53 -3.66
N TYR A 302 15.53 13.97 -2.70
CA TYR A 302 16.21 12.68 -2.86
C TYR A 302 16.05 11.84 -1.61
N GLU A 303 16.12 10.54 -1.81
CA GLU A 303 16.27 9.60 -0.72
C GLU A 303 17.21 8.45 -1.08
N ILE A 304 17.84 7.88 -0.08
CA ILE A 304 18.65 6.67 -0.16
C ILE A 304 18.25 5.79 1.01
N ASN A 305 17.84 4.57 0.71
CA ASN A 305 17.35 3.59 1.67
C ASN A 305 18.32 2.41 1.77
N PHE A 306 18.61 1.98 2.99
CA PHE A 306 19.33 0.75 3.31
C PHE A 306 18.36 -0.15 4.07
N LYS A 307 17.77 -1.13 3.39
CA LYS A 307 16.76 -2.03 3.94
C LYS A 307 17.37 -3.41 4.22
N PHE A 308 17.08 -3.95 5.38
CA PHE A 308 17.48 -5.27 5.83
C PHE A 308 16.24 -6.12 6.09
N ALA A 309 16.26 -7.38 5.63
CA ALA A 309 15.22 -8.37 5.88
C ALA A 309 15.79 -9.57 6.65
N PHE A 310 15.05 -10.04 7.66
CA PHE A 310 15.43 -11.11 8.56
C PHE A 310 14.40 -12.22 8.62
#